data_4a633fb2fe4575a2fa75baef08388b4e
#
_entry.id   4a633fb2fe4575a2fa75baef08388b4e
#
_cell.length_a   1.000
_cell.length_b   1.000
_cell.length_c   1.000
_cell.angle_alpha   90.00
_cell.angle_beta   90.00
_cell.angle_gamma   90.00
#
_symmetry.space_group_name_H-M   'P 1'
#
loop_
_entity.id
_entity.type
_entity.pdbx_description
1 polymer ?
#
loop_
_entity_poly.entity_id
_entity_poly.type
_entity_poly.pdbx_seq_one_letter_code
_entity_poly.pdbx_strand_id
1 'polypeptide(L)'
;MKETIIYLIRHAETIDENGIRNTNENSQIINEKEILSVKGEEESKKLSENIELNNIDIIWSSSYTRAKATAKYIANKNNLPINIDSNLNERKLGNLEELGEFMKDKNTRDPSQEQLLNRKYKTSDGESADDTRQRMNIFFNKVLKEYEGKKIVVVSHRRFY
;
A
#
# COMPACT_ATOMS: atom_id res chain seq x y z
N MET A 1 -4.39 -30.64 -1.52
CA MET A 1 -4.31 -29.22 -1.92
C MET A 1 -2.89 -28.75 -1.64
N LYS A 2 -2.25 -28.04 -2.58
CA LYS A 2 -0.95 -27.41 -2.33
C LYS A 2 -1.19 -26.12 -1.59
N GLU A 3 -0.41 -25.85 -0.55
CA GLU A 3 -0.50 -24.61 0.22
C GLU A 3 -0.06 -23.42 -0.62
N THR A 4 -0.89 -22.36 -0.67
CA THR A 4 -0.53 -21.07 -1.28
C THR A 4 -0.03 -20.14 -0.18
N ILE A 5 1.17 -19.57 -0.34
CA ILE A 5 1.79 -18.69 0.64
C ILE A 5 1.79 -17.26 0.08
N ILE A 6 1.22 -16.32 0.82
CA ILE A 6 1.23 -14.91 0.45
C ILE A 6 2.01 -14.11 1.50
N TYR A 7 3.12 -13.49 1.08
CA TYR A 7 3.85 -12.51 1.86
C TYR A 7 3.30 -11.13 1.58
N LEU A 8 2.57 -10.59 2.53
CA LEU A 8 2.01 -9.23 2.44
C LEU A 8 2.99 -8.25 3.08
N ILE A 9 3.51 -7.34 2.27
CA ILE A 9 4.58 -6.42 2.65
C ILE A 9 4.07 -4.98 2.53
N ARG A 10 4.23 -4.19 3.59
CA ARG A 10 4.07 -2.74 3.51
C ARG A 10 5.31 -2.13 2.86
N HIS A 11 5.12 -1.09 2.01
CA HIS A 11 6.24 -0.32 1.50
C HIS A 11 7.15 0.18 2.63
N ALA A 12 8.44 0.33 2.35
CA ALA A 12 9.45 0.84 3.27
C ALA A 12 9.29 2.35 3.54
N GLU A 13 10.14 2.91 4.40
CA GLU A 13 10.10 4.32 4.80
C GLU A 13 10.19 5.25 3.58
N THR A 14 9.40 6.32 3.60
CA THR A 14 9.36 7.34 2.54
C THR A 14 9.99 8.66 2.98
N ILE A 15 10.34 9.53 2.02
CA ILE A 15 10.94 10.84 2.30
C ILE A 15 9.95 11.75 3.05
N ASP A 16 8.65 11.59 2.85
CA ASP A 16 7.62 12.58 3.25
C ASP A 16 7.19 12.52 4.72
N GLU A 17 7.86 11.75 5.56
CA GLU A 17 7.59 11.86 7.01
C GLU A 17 7.93 13.27 7.57
N ASN A 18 8.57 14.14 6.77
CA ASN A 18 9.00 15.50 7.14
C ASN A 18 8.38 16.66 6.34
N GLY A 19 7.27 16.45 5.64
CA GLY A 19 6.40 17.56 5.28
C GLY A 19 6.77 18.40 4.05
N ILE A 20 7.11 17.82 2.92
CA ILE A 20 7.18 18.54 1.62
C ILE A 20 5.75 18.76 1.03
N ARG A 21 4.75 18.98 1.88
CA ARG A 21 3.34 19.17 1.44
C ARG A 21 2.99 20.62 1.08
N ASN A 22 3.96 21.46 0.75
CA ASN A 22 3.74 22.85 0.35
C ASN A 22 3.84 23.05 -1.17
N THR A 23 3.34 22.12 -1.96
CA THR A 23 3.24 22.32 -3.41
C THR A 23 1.79 22.56 -3.81
N ASN A 24 1.57 23.37 -4.85
CA ASN A 24 0.26 23.56 -5.50
C ASN A 24 -0.18 22.32 -6.30
N GLU A 25 0.54 21.20 -6.19
CA GLU A 25 0.19 19.95 -6.84
C GLU A 25 -0.96 19.25 -6.11
N ASN A 26 -1.76 18.52 -6.87
CA ASN A 26 -2.81 17.68 -6.34
C ASN A 26 -2.20 16.66 -5.34
N SER A 27 -2.67 16.68 -4.11
CA SER A 27 -2.19 15.81 -3.02
C SER A 27 -2.23 14.31 -3.35
N GLN A 28 -3.16 13.88 -4.20
CA GLN A 28 -3.23 12.50 -4.66
C GLN A 28 -2.04 12.16 -5.57
N ILE A 29 -1.68 13.04 -6.50
CA ILE A 29 -0.51 12.87 -7.39
C ILE A 29 0.79 12.82 -6.58
N ILE A 30 0.94 13.70 -5.59
CA ILE A 30 2.10 13.71 -4.69
C ILE A 30 2.20 12.36 -3.97
N ASN A 31 1.10 11.90 -3.40
CA ASN A 31 1.05 10.62 -2.70
C ASN A 31 1.43 9.43 -3.60
N GLU A 32 1.00 9.44 -4.86
CA GLU A 32 1.32 8.37 -5.83
C GLU A 32 2.79 8.35 -6.23
N LYS A 33 3.41 9.54 -6.34
CA LYS A 33 4.80 9.73 -6.76
C LYS A 33 5.81 9.67 -5.61
N GLU A 34 5.35 9.64 -4.36
CA GLU A 34 6.21 9.61 -3.18
C GLU A 34 7.26 8.48 -3.26
N ILE A 35 8.53 8.83 -3.05
CA ILE A 35 9.66 7.92 -3.14
C ILE A 35 10.13 7.43 -1.77
N LEU A 36 10.91 6.37 -1.74
CA LEU A 36 11.57 5.90 -0.52
C LEU A 36 12.65 6.90 -0.06
N SER A 37 12.85 6.97 1.25
CA SER A 37 14.03 7.59 1.84
C SER A 37 15.26 6.70 1.61
N VAL A 38 16.46 7.24 1.88
CA VAL A 38 17.70 6.44 1.87
C VAL A 38 17.56 5.24 2.82
N LYS A 39 17.01 5.46 4.00
CA LYS A 39 16.75 4.39 4.97
C LYS A 39 15.74 3.38 4.43
N GLY A 40 14.66 3.83 3.77
CA GLY A 40 13.67 2.95 3.13
C GLY A 40 14.27 2.10 2.01
N GLU A 41 15.21 2.62 1.23
CA GLU A 41 15.95 1.82 0.24
C GLU A 41 16.81 0.73 0.93
N GLU A 42 17.48 1.06 2.05
CA GLU A 42 18.26 0.10 2.84
C GLU A 42 17.36 -0.97 3.48
N GLU A 43 16.21 -0.57 4.04
CA GLU A 43 15.19 -1.48 4.59
C GLU A 43 14.71 -2.47 3.52
N SER A 44 14.40 -1.98 2.32
CA SER A 44 13.93 -2.80 1.20
C SER A 44 15.00 -3.80 0.74
N LYS A 45 16.24 -3.37 0.67
CA LYS A 45 17.39 -4.23 0.34
C LYS A 45 17.56 -5.32 1.39
N LYS A 46 17.61 -4.94 2.67
CA LYS A 46 17.74 -5.89 3.78
C LYS A 46 16.57 -6.87 3.85
N LEU A 47 15.33 -6.40 3.62
CA LEU A 47 14.16 -7.26 3.54
C LEU A 47 14.33 -8.34 2.47
N SER A 48 14.86 -7.99 1.31
CA SER A 48 15.07 -8.95 0.22
C SER A 48 16.06 -10.07 0.57
N GLU A 49 16.94 -9.85 1.56
CA GLU A 49 17.90 -10.86 2.02
C GLU A 49 17.25 -11.95 2.88
N ASN A 50 16.00 -11.77 3.33
CA ASN A 50 15.29 -12.76 4.11
C ASN A 50 15.14 -14.06 3.30
N ILE A 51 15.46 -15.18 3.94
CA ILE A 51 15.42 -16.52 3.34
C ILE A 51 13.99 -16.92 2.91
N GLU A 52 12.98 -16.43 3.62
CA GLU A 52 11.58 -16.68 3.30
C GLU A 52 11.17 -16.13 1.93
N LEU A 53 11.88 -15.08 1.48
CA LEU A 53 11.66 -14.43 0.18
C LEU A 53 12.53 -15.02 -0.95
N ASN A 54 13.04 -16.24 -0.76
CA ASN A 54 13.66 -17.02 -1.82
C ASN A 54 12.62 -17.90 -2.52
N ASN A 55 12.87 -18.17 -3.79
CA ASN A 55 12.00 -19.02 -4.62
C ASN A 55 10.55 -18.51 -4.66
N ILE A 56 10.40 -17.21 -4.79
CA ILE A 56 9.11 -16.57 -5.04
C ILE A 56 8.67 -16.90 -6.47
N ASP A 57 7.40 -17.25 -6.65
CA ASP A 57 6.84 -17.57 -7.97
C ASP A 57 6.32 -16.31 -8.68
N ILE A 58 5.77 -15.34 -7.93
CA ILE A 58 5.17 -14.13 -8.50
C ILE A 58 5.21 -12.95 -7.53
N ILE A 59 5.37 -11.75 -8.06
CA ILE A 59 5.39 -10.51 -7.28
C ILE A 59 4.34 -9.55 -7.82
N TRP A 60 3.49 -9.06 -6.93
CA TRP A 60 2.51 -8.02 -7.16
C TRP A 60 2.83 -6.78 -6.36
N SER A 61 2.55 -5.62 -6.92
CA SER A 61 2.72 -4.34 -6.25
C SER A 61 1.58 -3.39 -6.57
N SER A 62 1.28 -2.51 -5.61
CA SER A 62 0.59 -1.26 -5.87
C SER A 62 1.28 -0.46 -6.99
N SER A 63 0.52 0.37 -7.70
CA SER A 63 1.06 1.26 -8.74
C SER A 63 1.92 2.40 -8.18
N TYR A 64 1.88 2.67 -6.85
CA TYR A 64 2.59 3.77 -6.22
C TYR A 64 4.10 3.55 -6.22
N THR A 65 4.85 4.64 -6.42
CA THR A 65 6.31 4.61 -6.59
C THR A 65 7.01 3.90 -5.43
N ARG A 66 6.67 4.22 -4.18
CA ARG A 66 7.26 3.62 -2.97
C ARG A 66 7.05 2.10 -2.87
N ALA A 67 5.88 1.61 -3.29
CA ALA A 67 5.59 0.17 -3.25
C ALA A 67 6.41 -0.58 -4.32
N LYS A 68 6.48 -0.06 -5.53
CA LYS A 68 7.33 -0.62 -6.61
C LYS A 68 8.80 -0.60 -6.22
N ALA A 69 9.28 0.49 -5.62
CA ALA A 69 10.67 0.60 -5.17
C ALA A 69 11.00 -0.43 -4.07
N THR A 70 10.07 -0.67 -3.14
CA THR A 70 10.22 -1.72 -2.12
C THR A 70 10.29 -3.12 -2.76
N ALA A 71 9.43 -3.40 -3.74
CA ALA A 71 9.38 -4.69 -4.42
C ALA A 71 10.63 -4.98 -5.28
N LYS A 72 11.32 -3.95 -5.75
CA LYS A 72 12.44 -4.01 -6.70
C LYS A 72 13.54 -5.00 -6.29
N TYR A 73 13.96 -4.97 -5.04
CA TYR A 73 15.05 -5.81 -4.56
C TYR A 73 14.65 -7.29 -4.47
N ILE A 74 13.41 -7.58 -4.08
CA ILE A 74 12.87 -8.96 -4.06
C ILE A 74 12.74 -9.48 -5.50
N ALA A 75 12.26 -8.63 -6.41
CA ALA A 75 12.11 -8.94 -7.82
C ALA A 75 13.47 -9.28 -8.46
N ASN A 76 14.48 -8.45 -8.24
CA ASN A 76 15.83 -8.68 -8.76
C ASN A 76 16.41 -9.98 -8.22
N LYS A 77 16.28 -10.26 -6.92
CA LYS A 77 16.80 -11.48 -6.29
C LYS A 77 16.18 -12.75 -6.87
N ASN A 78 14.89 -12.72 -7.19
CA ASN A 78 14.17 -13.86 -7.72
C ASN A 78 14.11 -13.89 -9.26
N ASN A 79 14.72 -12.92 -9.92
CA ASN A 79 14.67 -12.74 -11.38
C ASN A 79 13.24 -12.73 -11.95
N LEU A 80 12.36 -11.98 -11.29
CA LEU A 80 10.93 -11.88 -11.61
C LEU A 80 10.54 -10.45 -11.99
N PRO A 81 9.55 -10.28 -12.89
CA PRO A 81 8.91 -8.99 -13.11
C PRO A 81 8.03 -8.60 -11.91
N ILE A 82 7.80 -7.30 -11.74
CA ILE A 82 6.81 -6.77 -10.79
C ILE A 82 5.50 -6.57 -11.56
N ASN A 83 4.47 -7.33 -11.20
CA ASN A 83 3.13 -7.15 -11.72
C ASN A 83 2.43 -6.03 -10.93
N ILE A 84 1.69 -5.16 -11.62
CA ILE A 84 1.02 -4.02 -11.02
C ILE A 84 -0.50 -4.26 -10.99
N ASP A 85 -1.12 -4.01 -9.83
CA ASP A 85 -2.57 -4.02 -9.71
C ASP A 85 -3.03 -2.82 -8.84
N SER A 86 -3.89 -1.97 -9.39
CA SER A 86 -4.42 -0.78 -8.70
C SER A 86 -5.31 -1.11 -7.50
N ASN A 87 -5.86 -2.33 -7.44
CA ASN A 87 -6.57 -2.79 -6.25
C ASN A 87 -5.69 -2.87 -5.00
N LEU A 88 -4.35 -2.84 -5.17
CA LEU A 88 -3.36 -2.81 -4.10
C LEU A 88 -2.96 -1.39 -3.68
N ASN A 89 -3.50 -0.34 -4.30
CA ASN A 89 -3.16 1.04 -3.99
C ASN A 89 -3.58 1.45 -2.58
N GLU A 90 -2.90 2.46 -2.02
CA GLU A 90 -3.29 3.07 -0.75
C GLU A 90 -4.73 3.59 -0.84
N ARG A 91 -5.43 3.57 0.27
CA ARG A 91 -6.74 4.15 0.41
C ARG A 91 -6.72 5.64 0.04
N LYS A 92 -7.62 6.05 -0.84
CA LYS A 92 -7.76 7.45 -1.21
C LYS A 92 -8.32 8.25 -0.04
N LEU A 93 -7.63 9.31 0.36
CA LEU A 93 -8.08 10.21 1.43
C LEU A 93 -9.21 11.13 0.97
N GLY A 94 -9.31 11.42 -0.34
CA GLY A 94 -10.28 12.30 -0.91
C GLY A 94 -10.00 13.78 -0.61
N ASN A 95 -11.05 14.55 -0.34
CA ASN A 95 -10.94 15.99 -0.10
C ASN A 95 -10.22 16.28 1.23
N LEU A 96 -9.03 16.90 1.15
CA LEU A 96 -8.21 17.21 2.32
C LEU A 96 -8.74 18.40 3.12
N GLU A 97 -9.53 19.31 2.52
CA GLU A 97 -10.16 20.41 3.25
C GLU A 97 -11.23 19.87 4.18
N GLU A 98 -12.10 18.98 3.71
CA GLU A 98 -13.08 18.28 4.55
C GLU A 98 -12.40 17.53 5.69
N LEU A 99 -11.29 16.83 5.40
CA LEU A 99 -10.50 16.14 6.41
C LEU A 99 -9.91 17.14 7.42
N GLY A 100 -9.40 18.28 6.94
CA GLY A 100 -8.85 19.34 7.77
C GLY A 100 -9.90 20.01 8.65
N GLU A 101 -11.11 20.24 8.17
CA GLU A 101 -12.23 20.77 8.96
C GLU A 101 -12.67 19.79 10.04
N PHE A 102 -12.78 18.53 9.71
CA PHE A 102 -13.06 17.46 10.67
C PHE A 102 -12.01 17.40 11.78
N MET A 103 -10.73 17.62 11.47
CA MET A 103 -9.64 17.65 12.44
C MET A 103 -9.63 18.88 13.33
N LYS A 104 -10.27 19.98 12.92
CA LYS A 104 -10.36 21.22 13.73
C LYS A 104 -11.39 21.13 14.84
N ASP A 105 -12.38 20.28 14.72
CA ASP A 105 -13.36 20.06 15.77
C ASP A 105 -12.72 19.28 16.94
N LYS A 106 -12.41 20.00 18.02
CA LYS A 106 -11.77 19.44 19.22
C LYS A 106 -12.60 18.36 19.94
N ASN A 107 -13.87 18.21 19.58
CA ASN A 107 -14.77 17.20 20.12
C ASN A 107 -14.82 15.94 19.26
N THR A 108 -14.26 15.97 18.05
CA THR A 108 -14.15 14.80 17.20
C THR A 108 -12.89 14.01 17.55
N ARG A 109 -13.03 12.70 17.54
CA ARG A 109 -11.90 11.80 17.64
C ARG A 109 -10.96 12.01 16.46
N ASP A 110 -9.68 11.70 16.66
CA ASP A 110 -8.73 11.59 15.55
C ASP A 110 -9.40 10.89 14.35
N PRO A 111 -9.40 11.50 13.14
CA PRO A 111 -10.00 10.91 11.96
C PRO A 111 -9.56 9.47 11.70
N SER A 112 -8.34 9.12 12.08
CA SER A 112 -7.85 7.75 12.01
C SER A 112 -8.62 6.81 12.93
N GLN A 113 -9.04 7.28 14.10
CA GLN A 113 -9.85 6.49 15.05
C GLN A 113 -11.31 6.41 14.58
N GLU A 114 -11.88 7.50 14.07
CA GLU A 114 -13.23 7.47 13.51
C GLU A 114 -13.31 6.51 12.32
N GLN A 115 -12.28 6.47 11.48
CA GLN A 115 -12.17 5.52 10.37
C GLN A 115 -12.06 4.06 10.82
N LEU A 116 -11.50 3.81 12.00
CA LEU A 116 -11.46 2.47 12.61
C LEU A 116 -12.84 2.05 13.15
N LEU A 117 -13.59 3.00 13.68
CA LEU A 117 -14.91 2.77 14.29
C LEU A 117 -16.04 2.78 13.25
N ASN A 118 -15.94 3.64 12.25
CA ASN A 118 -16.91 3.76 11.17
C ASN A 118 -16.28 3.36 9.82
N ARG A 119 -16.45 2.11 9.45
CA ARG A 119 -15.89 1.53 8.22
C ARG A 119 -16.43 2.13 6.93
N LYS A 120 -17.58 2.81 6.99
CA LYS A 120 -18.21 3.49 5.87
C LYS A 120 -17.82 4.96 5.74
N TYR A 121 -17.10 5.50 6.76
CA TYR A 121 -16.67 6.88 6.72
C TYR A 121 -15.71 7.15 5.56
N LYS A 122 -15.97 8.21 4.82
CA LYS A 122 -15.09 8.76 3.78
C LYS A 122 -15.39 10.24 3.55
N THR A 123 -14.39 10.98 3.09
CA THR A 123 -14.57 12.32 2.53
C THR A 123 -15.09 12.24 1.10
N SER A 124 -15.50 13.38 0.52
CA SER A 124 -15.82 13.42 -0.92
C SER A 124 -14.61 12.99 -1.75
N ASP A 125 -14.84 12.25 -2.81
CA ASP A 125 -13.82 11.65 -3.68
C ASP A 125 -12.84 10.69 -2.99
N GLY A 126 -13.06 10.37 -1.69
CA GLY A 126 -12.28 9.42 -0.92
C GLY A 126 -12.84 8.00 -0.94
N GLU A 127 -12.08 7.08 -0.37
CA GLU A 127 -12.49 5.70 -0.12
C GLU A 127 -12.78 5.48 1.36
N SER A 128 -13.81 4.72 1.67
CA SER A 128 -14.03 4.15 2.99
C SER A 128 -13.17 2.91 3.20
N ALA A 129 -13.10 2.41 4.43
CA ALA A 129 -12.44 1.13 4.70
C ALA A 129 -13.15 -0.04 3.99
N ASP A 130 -14.49 0.03 3.86
CA ASP A 130 -15.25 -0.99 3.15
C ASP A 130 -15.01 -0.95 1.63
N ASP A 131 -14.87 0.24 1.02
CA ASP A 131 -14.51 0.38 -0.40
C ASP A 131 -13.13 -0.25 -0.67
N THR A 132 -12.14 0.07 0.18
CA THR A 132 -10.80 -0.50 0.09
C THR A 132 -10.83 -2.01 0.23
N ARG A 133 -11.54 -2.54 1.23
CA ARG A 133 -11.69 -3.99 1.44
C ARG A 133 -12.33 -4.69 0.23
N GLN A 134 -13.32 -4.07 -0.40
CA GLN A 134 -14.02 -4.65 -1.55
C GLN A 134 -13.06 -4.85 -2.73
N ARG A 135 -12.28 -3.80 -3.12
CA ARG A 135 -11.33 -3.93 -4.22
C ARG A 135 -10.21 -4.92 -3.93
N MET A 136 -9.82 -5.04 -2.66
CA MET A 136 -8.84 -6.01 -2.21
C MET A 136 -9.32 -7.44 -2.30
N ASN A 137 -10.56 -7.69 -1.92
CA ASN A 137 -11.16 -9.01 -2.06
C ASN A 137 -11.19 -9.43 -3.54
N ILE A 138 -11.42 -8.49 -4.46
CA ILE A 138 -11.33 -8.76 -5.91
C ILE A 138 -9.92 -9.26 -6.27
N PHE A 139 -8.88 -8.56 -5.82
CA PHE A 139 -7.50 -8.96 -6.07
C PHE A 139 -7.17 -10.33 -5.47
N PHE A 140 -7.44 -10.54 -4.18
CA PHE A 140 -7.08 -11.80 -3.51
C PHE A 140 -7.87 -12.99 -4.04
N ASN A 141 -9.15 -12.83 -4.35
CA ASN A 141 -9.95 -13.91 -4.94
C ASN A 141 -9.39 -14.34 -6.30
N LYS A 142 -8.94 -13.37 -7.12
CA LYS A 142 -8.26 -13.64 -8.39
C LYS A 142 -6.97 -14.40 -8.15
N VAL A 143 -6.10 -13.87 -7.30
CA VAL A 143 -4.76 -14.42 -7.06
C VAL A 143 -4.83 -15.83 -6.46
N LEU A 144 -5.69 -16.05 -5.47
CA LEU A 144 -5.86 -17.37 -4.85
C LEU A 144 -6.36 -18.43 -5.83
N LYS A 145 -7.20 -18.02 -6.79
CA LYS A 145 -7.71 -18.92 -7.82
C LYS A 145 -6.66 -19.26 -8.90
N GLU A 146 -5.90 -18.22 -9.35
CA GLU A 146 -4.98 -18.35 -10.47
C GLU A 146 -3.63 -18.96 -10.06
N TYR A 147 -3.21 -18.80 -8.79
CA TYR A 147 -1.87 -19.16 -8.31
C TYR A 147 -1.91 -20.12 -7.13
N GLU A 148 -2.75 -21.16 -7.20
CA GLU A 148 -2.81 -22.20 -6.19
C GLU A 148 -1.45 -22.91 -6.05
N GLY A 149 -1.00 -23.07 -4.81
CA GLY A 149 0.27 -23.75 -4.48
C GLY A 149 1.52 -22.93 -4.77
N LYS A 150 1.39 -21.61 -4.96
CA LYS A 150 2.48 -20.69 -5.27
C LYS A 150 2.91 -19.86 -4.07
N LYS A 151 4.16 -19.38 -4.09
CA LYS A 151 4.71 -18.38 -3.17
C LYS A 151 4.60 -17.00 -3.80
N ILE A 152 3.82 -16.14 -3.20
CA ILE A 152 3.41 -14.86 -3.76
C ILE A 152 3.88 -13.73 -2.84
N VAL A 153 4.52 -12.71 -3.41
CA VAL A 153 4.80 -11.46 -2.72
C VAL A 153 3.83 -10.40 -3.18
N VAL A 154 3.23 -9.69 -2.23
CA VAL A 154 2.32 -8.56 -2.46
C VAL A 154 2.81 -7.35 -1.69
N VAL A 155 3.23 -6.28 -2.39
CA VAL A 155 3.68 -5.04 -1.76
C VAL A 155 2.60 -3.98 -1.86
N SER A 156 2.18 -3.47 -0.71
CA SER A 156 1.07 -2.52 -0.58
C SER A 156 1.31 -1.52 0.56
N HIS A 157 0.26 -1.03 1.22
CA HIS A 157 0.27 0.10 2.14
C HIS A 157 -0.32 -0.23 3.51
N ARG A 158 -0.17 0.69 4.48
CA ARG A 158 -0.62 0.46 5.87
C ARG A 158 -2.15 0.50 6.04
N ARG A 159 -2.83 1.42 5.35
CA ARG A 159 -4.30 1.62 5.48
C ARG A 159 -5.10 0.69 4.58
N PHE A 160 -4.56 -0.43 4.36
CA PHE A 160 -5.02 -1.50 3.52
C PHE A 160 -5.84 -2.55 4.30
N TYR A 161 -5.72 -2.57 5.63
CA TYR A 161 -6.39 -3.55 6.51
C TYR A 161 -7.71 -3.02 7.06
#